data_c7bf4ab98c2f2752b28d45a8b5c90a32
#
_entry.id   c7bf4ab98c2f2752b28d45a8b5c90a32
#
_cell.length_a   1.000
_cell.length_b   1.000
_cell.length_c   1.000
_cell.angle_alpha   90.00
_cell.angle_beta   90.00
_cell.angle_gamma   90.00
#
_symmetry.space_group_name_H-M   'P 1'
#
loop_
_entity.id
_entity.type
_entity.pdbx_description
1 polymer ?
#
loop_
_entity_poly.entity_id
_entity_poly.type
_entity_poly.pdbx_seq_one_letter_code
_entity_poly.pdbx_strand_id
1 'polypeptide(L)'
;MECFRLCSREGRIEMNSSILFYLLVAVIIIFTVRRALVRRSIVTYSPGEVEEKLKTDRNVLLLDVRTKKEWESGHMKSAHHIPLHELVRRYDELEKHKNREIICYCQTGTRSITGAIRLKRLGFKVAHMKGGIAEWNFRNLR
;
A
#
# COMPACT_ATOMS: atom_id res chain seq x y z
N MET A 1 31.71 66.50 7.42
CA MET A 1 31.56 65.22 8.19
C MET A 1 30.20 64.66 7.85
N GLU A 2 30.14 63.88 6.76
CA GLU A 2 28.90 63.24 6.33
C GLU A 2 28.92 61.79 6.76
N CYS A 3 27.98 61.43 7.66
CA CYS A 3 27.80 60.09 8.16
C CYS A 3 27.22 59.20 7.07
N PHE A 4 27.99 58.19 6.76
CA PHE A 4 27.68 57.05 5.90
C PHE A 4 26.53 56.24 6.51
N ARG A 5 25.28 56.42 6.05
CA ARG A 5 24.18 55.53 6.35
C ARG A 5 24.22 54.35 5.42
N LEU A 6 24.88 53.28 5.86
CA LEU A 6 24.70 51.96 5.31
C LEU A 6 23.26 51.51 5.62
N CYS A 7 22.38 51.62 4.63
CA CYS A 7 21.05 51.03 4.66
C CYS A 7 21.18 49.54 4.42
N SER A 8 21.21 48.78 5.51
CA SER A 8 21.06 47.32 5.46
C SER A 8 19.67 47.04 4.92
N ARG A 9 19.62 46.74 3.63
CA ARG A 9 18.42 46.23 2.97
C ARG A 9 18.30 44.73 3.35
N GLU A 10 17.80 44.50 4.56
CA GLU A 10 17.31 43.17 4.91
C GLU A 10 16.16 42.83 3.95
N GLY A 11 16.46 42.00 2.98
CA GLY A 11 15.47 41.41 2.06
C GLY A 11 14.53 40.52 2.87
N ARG A 12 13.58 41.11 3.56
CA ARG A 12 12.46 40.40 4.15
C ARG A 12 11.64 39.88 2.96
N ILE A 13 11.76 38.59 2.65
CA ILE A 13 10.91 37.91 1.70
C ILE A 13 9.50 37.94 2.31
N GLU A 14 8.72 38.97 1.97
CA GLU A 14 7.29 38.97 2.25
C GLU A 14 6.67 37.83 1.43
N MET A 15 6.56 36.65 2.04
CA MET A 15 5.87 35.55 1.43
C MET A 15 4.40 35.93 1.27
N ASN A 16 4.05 36.35 0.07
CA ASN A 16 2.70 36.67 -0.30
C ASN A 16 1.80 35.47 0.00
N SER A 17 0.68 35.66 0.67
CA SER A 17 -0.28 34.59 1.02
C SER A 17 -0.67 33.73 -0.17
N SER A 18 -0.68 34.32 -1.36
CA SER A 18 -0.91 33.60 -2.63
C SER A 18 0.19 32.59 -2.94
N ILE A 19 1.46 32.91 -2.70
CA ILE A 19 2.58 31.98 -2.92
C ILE A 19 2.47 30.78 -1.99
N LEU A 20 2.18 31.02 -0.71
CA LEU A 20 1.95 29.93 0.26
C LEU A 20 0.79 29.03 -0.15
N PHE A 21 -0.30 29.60 -0.64
CA PHE A 21 -1.45 28.84 -1.14
C PHE A 21 -1.07 27.96 -2.34
N TYR A 22 -0.36 28.51 -3.34
CA TYR A 22 0.08 27.73 -4.50
C TYR A 22 1.08 26.63 -4.13
N LEU A 23 1.98 26.87 -3.19
CA LEU A 23 2.90 25.86 -2.68
C LEU A 23 2.14 24.72 -1.99
N LEU A 24 1.14 25.04 -1.16
CA LEU A 24 0.31 24.03 -0.51
C LEU A 24 -0.45 23.18 -1.54
N VAL A 25 -1.07 23.82 -2.54
CA VAL A 25 -1.77 23.11 -3.62
C VAL A 25 -0.81 22.22 -4.41
N ALA A 26 0.36 22.71 -4.75
CA ALA A 26 1.39 21.92 -5.45
C ALA A 26 1.80 20.67 -4.64
N VAL A 27 2.03 20.81 -3.33
CA VAL A 27 2.36 19.69 -2.43
C VAL A 27 1.23 18.65 -2.40
N ILE A 28 -0.03 19.10 -2.32
CA ILE A 28 -1.19 18.20 -2.34
C ILE A 28 -1.26 17.44 -3.67
N ILE A 29 -1.07 18.15 -4.80
CA ILE A 29 -1.07 17.53 -6.13
C ILE A 29 0.05 16.50 -6.25
N ILE A 30 1.28 16.86 -5.88
CA ILE A 30 2.42 15.95 -5.90
C ILE A 30 2.14 14.71 -5.03
N PHE A 31 1.61 14.90 -3.83
CA PHE A 31 1.29 13.80 -2.92
C PHE A 31 0.21 12.87 -3.50
N THR A 32 -0.86 13.43 -4.06
CA THR A 32 -1.96 12.63 -4.67
C THR A 32 -1.50 11.88 -5.91
N VAL A 33 -0.71 12.52 -6.79
CA VAL A 33 -0.14 11.89 -7.98
C VAL A 33 0.81 10.75 -7.58
N ARG A 34 1.75 11.00 -6.66
CA ARG A 34 2.66 9.94 -6.15
C ARG A 34 1.89 8.77 -5.56
N ARG A 35 0.83 9.04 -4.78
CA ARG A 35 -0.02 8.00 -4.21
C ARG A 35 -0.74 7.18 -5.29
N ALA A 36 -1.25 7.84 -6.34
CA ALA A 36 -1.90 7.17 -7.47
C ALA A 36 -0.92 6.29 -8.27
N LEU A 37 0.29 6.80 -8.55
CA LEU A 37 1.33 6.04 -9.25
C LEU A 37 1.75 4.79 -8.49
N VAL A 38 1.94 4.89 -7.17
CA VAL A 38 2.27 3.73 -6.33
C VAL A 38 1.15 2.69 -6.34
N ARG A 39 -0.12 3.12 -6.30
CA ARG A 39 -1.25 2.18 -6.42
C ARG A 39 -1.29 1.45 -7.76
N ARG A 40 -1.06 2.16 -8.86
CA ARG A 40 -1.01 1.58 -10.22
C ARG A 40 0.13 0.58 -10.40
N SER A 41 1.16 0.65 -9.60
CA SER A 41 2.31 -0.25 -9.68
C SER A 41 2.10 -1.60 -8.96
N ILE A 42 0.96 -1.82 -8.29
CA ILE A 42 0.63 -3.08 -7.65
C ILE A 42 -0.15 -3.96 -8.64
N VAL A 43 0.35 -5.16 -8.85
CA VAL A 43 -0.33 -6.18 -9.65
C VAL A 43 -1.64 -6.55 -8.97
N THR A 44 -2.69 -6.63 -9.76
CA THR A 44 -4.05 -6.94 -9.29
C THR A 44 -4.52 -8.23 -9.95
N TYR A 45 -4.92 -9.19 -9.15
CA TYR A 45 -5.49 -10.44 -9.62
C TYR A 45 -6.98 -10.52 -9.25
N SER A 46 -7.77 -11.09 -10.12
CA SER A 46 -9.12 -11.57 -9.80
C SER A 46 -9.04 -12.86 -8.97
N PRO A 47 -10.11 -13.25 -8.25
CA PRO A 47 -10.13 -14.53 -7.53
C PRO A 47 -9.81 -15.75 -8.41
N GLY A 48 -10.26 -15.74 -9.68
CA GLY A 48 -9.97 -16.82 -10.61
C GLY A 48 -8.51 -16.93 -10.98
N GLU A 49 -7.85 -15.82 -11.25
CA GLU A 49 -6.41 -15.80 -11.52
C GLU A 49 -5.60 -16.22 -10.30
N VAL A 50 -6.04 -15.86 -9.09
CA VAL A 50 -5.41 -16.34 -7.85
C VAL A 50 -5.55 -17.85 -7.71
N GLU A 51 -6.74 -18.40 -7.98
CA GLU A 51 -6.98 -19.84 -7.95
C GLU A 51 -6.09 -20.60 -8.94
N GLU A 52 -5.98 -20.12 -10.17
CA GLU A 52 -5.11 -20.69 -11.18
C GLU A 52 -3.64 -20.63 -10.78
N LYS A 53 -3.18 -19.49 -10.29
CA LYS A 53 -1.82 -19.32 -9.77
C LYS A 53 -1.51 -20.29 -8.62
N LEU A 54 -2.42 -20.47 -7.69
CA LEU A 54 -2.22 -21.40 -6.57
C LEU A 54 -2.12 -22.87 -7.02
N LYS A 55 -2.75 -23.22 -8.15
CA LYS A 55 -2.66 -24.57 -8.73
C LYS A 55 -1.36 -24.79 -9.53
N THR A 56 -0.87 -23.75 -10.19
CA THR A 56 0.25 -23.85 -11.15
C THR A 56 1.59 -23.41 -10.59
N ASP A 57 1.59 -22.46 -9.66
CA ASP A 57 2.81 -21.85 -9.12
C ASP A 57 2.96 -22.08 -7.61
N ARG A 58 3.93 -22.91 -7.24
CA ARG A 58 4.27 -23.16 -5.83
C ARG A 58 5.02 -22.00 -5.17
N ASN A 59 5.43 -21.02 -5.95
CA ASN A 59 6.20 -19.87 -5.48
C ASN A 59 5.32 -18.66 -5.11
N VAL A 60 4.06 -18.94 -4.78
CA VAL A 60 3.06 -17.96 -4.32
C VAL A 60 2.78 -18.15 -2.83
N LEU A 61 2.64 -17.08 -2.11
CA LEU A 61 2.18 -17.03 -0.71
C LEU A 61 0.90 -16.19 -0.62
N LEU A 62 -0.17 -16.76 -0.09
CA LEU A 62 -1.35 -15.98 0.28
C LEU A 62 -1.15 -15.32 1.63
N LEU A 63 -1.47 -14.03 1.72
CA LEU A 63 -1.41 -13.25 2.95
C LEU A 63 -2.78 -12.62 3.25
N ASP A 64 -3.41 -13.08 4.32
CA ASP A 64 -4.62 -12.47 4.87
C ASP A 64 -4.26 -11.29 5.76
N VAL A 65 -4.74 -10.10 5.41
CA VAL A 65 -4.51 -8.87 6.19
C VAL A 65 -5.75 -8.41 6.97
N ARG A 66 -6.71 -9.31 7.16
CA ARG A 66 -7.93 -9.07 7.96
C ARG A 66 -7.60 -9.07 9.45
N THR A 67 -8.58 -8.71 10.25
CA THR A 67 -8.49 -8.83 11.71
C THR A 67 -8.48 -10.29 12.14
N LYS A 68 -8.02 -10.56 13.37
CA LYS A 68 -8.01 -11.91 13.95
C LYS A 68 -9.42 -12.52 13.97
N LYS A 69 -10.42 -11.73 14.37
CA LYS A 69 -11.83 -12.18 14.40
C LYS A 69 -12.36 -12.61 13.02
N GLU A 70 -12.02 -11.84 11.97
CA GLU A 70 -12.41 -12.19 10.59
C GLU A 70 -11.68 -13.44 10.10
N TRP A 71 -10.43 -13.63 10.48
CA TRP A 71 -9.64 -14.82 10.17
C TRP A 71 -10.24 -16.07 10.82
N GLU A 72 -10.58 -16.00 12.09
CA GLU A 72 -11.17 -17.10 12.85
C GLU A 72 -12.56 -17.49 12.33
N SER A 73 -13.32 -16.57 11.74
CA SER A 73 -14.62 -16.84 11.12
C SER A 73 -14.54 -17.57 9.78
N GLY A 74 -13.32 -17.76 9.24
CA GLY A 74 -13.06 -18.47 7.98
C GLY A 74 -12.04 -17.75 7.12
N HIS A 75 -11.13 -18.50 6.53
CA HIS A 75 -10.02 -17.97 5.73
C HIS A 75 -9.67 -18.92 4.56
N MET A 76 -8.90 -18.43 3.60
CA MET A 76 -8.44 -19.26 2.48
C MET A 76 -7.41 -20.28 2.95
N LYS A 77 -7.54 -21.52 2.45
CA LYS A 77 -6.63 -22.60 2.79
C LYS A 77 -5.18 -22.20 2.50
N SER A 78 -4.28 -22.56 3.43
CA SER A 78 -2.84 -22.28 3.34
C SER A 78 -2.44 -20.80 3.33
N ALA A 79 -3.35 -19.88 3.68
CA ALA A 79 -3.01 -18.48 3.81
C ALA A 79 -2.23 -18.23 5.11
N HIS A 80 -1.27 -17.32 5.06
CA HIS A 80 -0.60 -16.78 6.23
C HIS A 80 -1.39 -15.58 6.75
N HIS A 81 -1.46 -15.38 8.05
CA HIS A 81 -2.24 -14.30 8.65
C HIS A 81 -1.37 -13.27 9.37
N ILE A 82 -1.38 -12.06 8.88
CA ILE A 82 -0.82 -10.90 9.57
C ILE A 82 -1.80 -9.72 9.40
N PRO A 83 -2.50 -9.31 10.45
CA PRO A 83 -3.41 -8.17 10.39
C PRO A 83 -2.72 -6.91 9.87
N LEU A 84 -3.43 -6.11 9.06
CA LEU A 84 -2.86 -4.92 8.42
C LEU A 84 -2.19 -3.94 9.39
N HIS A 85 -2.73 -3.80 10.62
CA HIS A 85 -2.16 -2.92 11.65
C HIS A 85 -0.87 -3.48 12.27
N GLU A 86 -0.64 -4.80 12.20
CA GLU A 86 0.57 -5.46 12.69
C GLU A 86 1.64 -5.65 11.60
N LEU A 87 1.26 -5.50 10.33
CA LEU A 87 2.08 -5.85 9.18
C LEU A 87 3.48 -5.20 9.20
N VAL A 88 3.58 -3.94 9.66
CA VAL A 88 4.87 -3.22 9.72
C VAL A 88 5.75 -3.71 10.87
N ARG A 89 5.18 -4.30 11.92
CA ARG A 89 5.94 -4.86 13.04
C ARG A 89 6.35 -6.32 12.83
N ARG A 90 5.58 -7.05 12.01
CA ARG A 90 5.71 -8.49 11.82
C ARG A 90 6.13 -8.88 10.40
N TYR A 91 6.63 -7.94 9.60
CA TYR A 91 7.04 -8.25 8.22
C TYR A 91 8.24 -9.20 8.15
N ASP A 92 9.06 -9.24 9.20
CA ASP A 92 10.19 -10.17 9.37
C ASP A 92 9.77 -11.65 9.27
N GLU A 93 8.54 -11.98 9.69
CA GLU A 93 7.98 -13.32 9.49
C GLU A 93 7.89 -13.70 8.00
N LEU A 94 7.84 -12.69 7.10
CA LEU A 94 7.77 -12.87 5.65
C LEU A 94 9.14 -12.91 4.97
N GLU A 95 10.24 -12.58 5.66
CA GLU A 95 11.60 -12.55 5.07
C GLU A 95 11.99 -13.89 4.44
N LYS A 96 11.64 -15.01 5.05
CA LYS A 96 11.84 -16.36 4.50
C LYS A 96 11.08 -16.60 3.18
N HIS A 97 10.13 -15.74 2.85
CA HIS A 97 9.33 -15.79 1.63
C HIS A 97 9.65 -14.67 0.64
N LYS A 98 10.76 -13.94 0.81
CA LYS A 98 11.13 -12.77 0.00
C LYS A 98 11.26 -13.06 -1.50
N ASN A 99 11.60 -14.29 -1.85
CA ASN A 99 11.69 -14.75 -3.24
C ASN A 99 10.34 -15.18 -3.83
N ARG A 100 9.30 -15.28 -3.01
CA ARG A 100 7.95 -15.66 -3.43
C ARG A 100 7.12 -14.43 -3.77
N GLU A 101 6.12 -14.62 -4.65
CA GLU A 101 5.10 -13.60 -4.86
C GLU A 101 4.07 -13.65 -3.73
N ILE A 102 3.91 -12.55 -2.99
CA ILE A 102 2.94 -12.45 -1.89
C ILE A 102 1.66 -11.83 -2.43
N ILE A 103 0.59 -12.62 -2.47
CA ILE A 103 -0.74 -12.14 -2.84
C ILE A 103 -1.52 -11.78 -1.58
N CYS A 104 -1.67 -10.47 -1.34
CA CYS A 104 -2.45 -9.98 -0.22
C CYS A 104 -3.95 -10.04 -0.52
N TYR A 105 -4.74 -10.52 0.43
CA TYR A 105 -6.21 -10.41 0.37
C TYR A 105 -6.80 -9.90 1.67
N CYS A 106 -8.02 -9.40 1.59
CA CYS A 106 -8.83 -9.01 2.75
C CYS A 106 -10.31 -9.29 2.46
N GLN A 107 -11.23 -8.65 3.14
CA GLN A 107 -12.66 -8.89 2.92
C GLN A 107 -13.12 -8.46 1.52
N THR A 108 -12.79 -7.24 1.08
CA THR A 108 -13.28 -6.63 -0.18
C THR A 108 -12.17 -6.13 -1.12
N GLY A 109 -10.88 -6.26 -0.75
CA GLY A 109 -9.74 -5.80 -1.54
C GLY A 109 -9.16 -4.44 -1.12
N THR A 110 -9.86 -3.62 -0.33
CA THR A 110 -9.39 -2.27 0.04
C THR A 110 -8.18 -2.29 0.99
N ARG A 111 -8.19 -3.16 2.01
CA ARG A 111 -7.08 -3.32 2.96
C ARG A 111 -5.88 -4.02 2.33
N SER A 112 -6.13 -4.99 1.44
CA SER A 112 -5.07 -5.76 0.79
C SER A 112 -4.18 -4.92 -0.12
N ILE A 113 -4.74 -3.94 -0.84
CA ILE A 113 -3.91 -3.02 -1.64
C ILE A 113 -3.01 -2.15 -0.74
N THR A 114 -3.49 -1.74 0.44
CA THR A 114 -2.68 -1.01 1.41
C THR A 114 -1.55 -1.90 1.97
N GLY A 115 -1.85 -3.15 2.28
CA GLY A 115 -0.86 -4.15 2.72
C GLY A 115 0.20 -4.39 1.64
N ALA A 116 -0.23 -4.61 0.40
CA ALA A 116 0.68 -4.80 -0.74
C ALA A 116 1.61 -3.59 -0.95
N ILE A 117 1.09 -2.35 -0.85
CA ILE A 117 1.92 -1.15 -0.95
C ILE A 117 2.98 -1.09 0.16
N ARG A 118 2.62 -1.45 1.40
CA ARG A 118 3.57 -1.48 2.53
C ARG A 118 4.68 -2.49 2.30
N LEU A 119 4.33 -3.72 1.92
CA LEU A 119 5.29 -4.79 1.64
C LEU A 119 6.17 -4.49 0.42
N LYS A 120 5.63 -3.87 -0.63
CA LYS A 120 6.43 -3.43 -1.78
C LYS A 120 7.52 -2.45 -1.39
N ARG A 121 7.24 -1.52 -0.48
CA ARG A 121 8.24 -0.57 0.04
C ARG A 121 9.35 -1.25 0.84
N LEU A 122 9.08 -2.43 1.39
CA LEU A 122 10.05 -3.28 2.09
C LEU A 122 10.78 -4.25 1.14
N GLY A 123 10.56 -4.13 -0.19
CA GLY A 123 11.27 -4.89 -1.21
C GLY A 123 10.66 -6.26 -1.53
N PHE A 124 9.44 -6.56 -1.10
CA PHE A 124 8.77 -7.81 -1.45
C PHE A 124 8.12 -7.75 -2.84
N LYS A 125 8.06 -8.89 -3.52
CA LYS A 125 7.23 -9.09 -4.72
C LYS A 125 5.79 -9.26 -4.30
N VAL A 126 4.91 -8.34 -4.68
CA VAL A 126 3.54 -8.31 -4.16
C VAL A 126 2.50 -8.08 -5.23
N ALA A 127 1.36 -8.72 -5.01
CA ALA A 127 0.11 -8.49 -5.70
C ALA A 127 -1.03 -8.37 -4.67
N HIS A 128 -2.22 -7.99 -5.11
CA HIS A 128 -3.40 -8.07 -4.27
C HIS A 128 -4.57 -8.69 -5.02
N MET A 129 -5.47 -9.36 -4.30
CA MET A 129 -6.69 -9.95 -4.85
C MET A 129 -7.81 -8.91 -4.78
N LYS A 130 -8.33 -8.54 -5.97
CA LYS A 130 -9.52 -7.69 -6.10
C LYS A 130 -10.73 -8.43 -5.54
N GLY A 131 -11.68 -7.69 -4.97
CA GLY A 131 -12.90 -8.27 -4.41
C GLY A 131 -12.73 -9.07 -3.11
N GLY A 132 -11.49 -9.46 -2.78
CA GLY A 132 -11.15 -10.14 -1.54
C GLY A 132 -11.83 -11.50 -1.37
N ILE A 133 -11.93 -11.95 -0.11
CA ILE A 133 -12.54 -13.26 0.20
C ILE A 133 -14.05 -13.27 -0.05
N ALA A 134 -14.70 -12.12 -0.06
CA ALA A 134 -16.13 -12.04 -0.37
C ALA A 134 -16.41 -12.51 -1.81
N GLU A 135 -15.65 -12.01 -2.78
CA GLU A 135 -15.79 -12.42 -4.19
C GLU A 135 -15.28 -13.86 -4.41
N TRP A 136 -14.22 -14.27 -3.71
CA TRP A 136 -13.73 -15.63 -3.71
C TRP A 136 -14.79 -16.63 -3.28
N ASN A 137 -15.46 -16.40 -2.15
CA ASN A 137 -16.52 -17.27 -1.63
C ASN A 137 -17.73 -17.30 -2.55
N PHE A 138 -18.16 -16.15 -3.09
CA PHE A 138 -19.28 -16.10 -4.04
C PHE A 138 -19.02 -16.94 -5.30
N ARG A 139 -17.80 -16.97 -5.77
CA ARG A 139 -17.39 -17.76 -6.93
C ARG A 139 -17.36 -19.27 -6.65
N ASN A 140 -16.91 -19.67 -5.45
CA ASN A 140 -16.79 -21.08 -5.06
C ASN A 140 -18.12 -21.71 -4.59
N LEU A 141 -19.19 -20.91 -4.48
CA LEU A 141 -20.57 -21.37 -4.21
C LEU A 141 -21.36 -21.69 -5.49
N ARG A 142 -20.78 -21.44 -6.67
CA ARG A 142 -21.35 -21.77 -7.97
C ARG A 142 -20.66 -22.98 -8.57
#